data_bb12bdb37ab9ce6f12bdafd66ba68c36
#
_entry.id   bb12bdb37ab9ce6f12bdafd66ba68c36
#
_cell.length_a   1.000
_cell.length_b   1.000
_cell.length_c   1.000
_cell.angle_alpha   90.00
_cell.angle_beta   90.00
_cell.angle_gamma   90.00
#
_symmetry.space_group_name_H-M   'P 1'
#
loop_
_entity.id
_entity.type
_entity.pdbx_description
1 polymer ?
#
loop_
_entity_poly.entity_id
_entity_poly.type
_entity_poly.pdbx_seq_one_letter_code
_entity_poly.pdbx_strand_id
1 'polypeptide(L)'
;MAQEYIPLVKEGLQIWTIDKRSGFSHEEYIYSRNALVNEDTVINGKSYKKVYAFQSASFDKDNAIFVGGIRENEQRQIFYKPVAGEEYLQYDFSLSEGDTFRAGPWSELGLFKVKKVDTVVYEGVQRRLFNIVYEVANHEKPVACWIEGIGTNEGLLIGWHARMAEIDPEPIVHLRCYEYDGVCSYRDYSFDENITDCYTPLSGLRDVETMTNLEVYPNPTNGLLSINSSVYIKQLSVFNFFGAKMIDVKISSCNASVDLSGLDNGLYILELHTDSGIMRKKIIRK
;
A
#
# COMPACT_ATOMS: atom_id res chain seq x y z
N MET A 1 -34.38 -9.49 2.10
CA MET A 1 -33.74 -9.94 3.36
C MET A 1 -32.72 -8.88 3.73
N ALA A 2 -32.62 -8.49 5.00
CA ALA A 2 -31.58 -7.57 5.43
C ALA A 2 -30.22 -8.28 5.27
N GLN A 3 -29.21 -7.56 4.78
CA GLN A 3 -27.84 -8.08 4.69
C GLN A 3 -27.34 -8.42 6.08
N GLU A 4 -26.78 -9.62 6.24
CA GLU A 4 -26.14 -10.03 7.48
C GLU A 4 -24.85 -9.22 7.69
N TYR A 5 -24.61 -8.81 8.92
CA TYR A 5 -23.41 -8.06 9.28
C TYR A 5 -22.15 -8.92 9.16
N ILE A 6 -21.12 -8.37 8.58
CA ILE A 6 -19.82 -9.04 8.47
C ILE A 6 -18.87 -8.42 9.50
N PRO A 7 -18.48 -9.14 10.57
CA PRO A 7 -17.57 -8.62 11.58
C PRO A 7 -16.19 -8.34 10.99
N LEU A 8 -15.50 -7.32 11.52
CA LEU A 8 -14.14 -7.03 11.16
C LEU A 8 -13.16 -7.91 11.93
N VAL A 9 -13.39 -8.10 13.24
CA VAL A 9 -12.55 -8.92 14.11
C VAL A 9 -13.00 -10.37 14.04
N LYS A 10 -12.27 -11.21 13.29
CA LYS A 10 -12.60 -12.62 13.06
C LYS A 10 -11.55 -13.53 13.70
N GLU A 11 -11.93 -14.78 13.92
CA GLU A 11 -10.97 -15.85 14.16
C GLU A 11 -10.08 -16.03 12.93
N GLY A 12 -8.83 -16.50 13.12
CA GLY A 12 -7.89 -16.68 12.01
C GLY A 12 -6.93 -15.53 11.79
N LEU A 13 -6.18 -15.60 10.69
CA LEU A 13 -5.19 -14.60 10.32
C LEU A 13 -5.77 -13.65 9.27
N GLN A 14 -5.77 -12.37 9.58
CA GLN A 14 -6.21 -11.32 8.67
C GLN A 14 -5.03 -10.43 8.31
N ILE A 15 -4.82 -10.14 7.03
CA ILE A 15 -3.71 -9.33 6.55
C ILE A 15 -4.20 -8.20 5.65
N TRP A 16 -3.78 -6.99 5.94
CA TRP A 16 -3.97 -5.81 5.09
C TRP A 16 -2.64 -5.43 4.47
N THR A 17 -2.57 -5.38 3.16
CA THR A 17 -1.42 -4.87 2.40
C THR A 17 -1.75 -3.48 1.89
N ILE A 18 -0.92 -2.52 2.24
CA ILE A 18 -1.16 -1.09 2.05
C ILE A 18 -0.04 -0.53 1.19
N ASP A 19 -0.41 0.15 0.11
CA ASP A 19 0.50 0.94 -0.70
C ASP A 19 0.51 2.38 -0.19
N LYS A 20 1.71 2.92 0.01
CA LYS A 20 1.92 4.30 0.42
C LYS A 20 2.90 4.97 -0.52
N ARG A 21 2.51 6.10 -1.11
CA ARG A 21 3.41 7.00 -1.84
C ARG A 21 3.72 8.22 -1.02
N SER A 22 4.96 8.67 -1.03
CA SER A 22 5.30 9.99 -0.52
C SER A 22 4.65 11.06 -1.38
N GLY A 23 4.04 12.08 -0.76
CA GLY A 23 3.49 13.23 -1.50
C GLY A 23 4.57 14.05 -2.21
N PHE A 24 5.84 13.96 -1.80
CA PHE A 24 6.97 14.72 -2.36
C PHE A 24 7.75 13.98 -3.45
N SER A 25 7.71 12.65 -3.47
CA SER A 25 8.34 11.85 -4.52
C SER A 25 7.34 10.85 -5.07
N HIS A 26 7.02 10.97 -6.34
CA HIS A 26 6.14 10.00 -7.01
C HIS A 26 6.78 8.60 -7.15
N GLU A 27 8.01 8.42 -6.68
CA GLU A 27 8.86 7.26 -6.97
C GLU A 27 9.02 6.28 -5.80
N GLU A 28 8.72 6.70 -4.56
CA GLU A 28 8.86 5.80 -3.39
C GLU A 28 7.53 5.14 -3.03
N TYR A 29 7.36 3.91 -3.45
CA TYR A 29 6.33 3.02 -2.92
C TYR A 29 6.84 2.37 -1.64
N ILE A 30 6.18 2.64 -0.54
CA ILE A 30 6.39 1.94 0.71
C ILE A 30 5.22 0.98 0.89
N TYR A 31 5.50 -0.32 0.92
CA TYR A 31 4.52 -1.30 1.34
C TYR A 31 4.51 -1.37 2.85
N SER A 32 3.32 -1.32 3.44
CA SER A 32 3.10 -1.60 4.83
C SER A 32 2.05 -2.70 4.94
N ARG A 33 2.27 -3.66 5.83
CA ARG A 33 1.32 -4.73 6.06
C ARG A 33 0.92 -4.76 7.54
N ASN A 34 -0.35 -4.96 7.79
CA ASN A 34 -0.86 -5.21 9.14
C ASN A 34 -1.40 -6.64 9.21
N ALA A 35 -1.10 -7.33 10.29
CA ALA A 35 -1.67 -8.62 10.62
C ALA A 35 -2.51 -8.51 11.89
N LEU A 36 -3.76 -8.95 11.83
CA LEU A 36 -4.60 -9.22 12.98
C LEU A 36 -4.57 -10.73 13.22
N VAL A 37 -4.07 -11.13 14.38
CA VAL A 37 -3.89 -12.54 14.71
C VAL A 37 -4.92 -13.00 15.74
N ASN A 38 -5.24 -14.29 15.69
CA ASN A 38 -6.15 -14.91 16.67
C ASN A 38 -5.45 -15.17 18.02
N GLU A 39 -4.83 -14.12 18.56
CA GLU A 39 -4.23 -14.12 19.89
C GLU A 39 -4.84 -13.01 20.74
N ASP A 40 -5.34 -13.35 21.89
CA ASP A 40 -5.89 -12.38 22.83
C ASP A 40 -4.80 -11.72 23.66
N THR A 41 -5.04 -10.47 24.02
CA THR A 41 -4.31 -9.73 25.04
C THR A 41 -5.29 -8.97 25.91
N VAL A 42 -5.01 -8.89 27.21
CA VAL A 42 -5.85 -8.11 28.13
C VAL A 42 -5.15 -6.82 28.50
N ILE A 43 -5.80 -5.70 28.23
CA ILE A 43 -5.30 -4.36 28.55
C ILE A 43 -6.39 -3.63 29.32
N ASN A 44 -6.09 -3.19 30.55
CA ASN A 44 -7.04 -2.52 31.43
C ASN A 44 -8.37 -3.28 31.61
N GLY A 45 -8.29 -4.62 31.74
CA GLY A 45 -9.46 -5.50 31.95
C GLY A 45 -10.33 -5.77 30.71
N LYS A 46 -9.94 -5.27 29.53
CA LYS A 46 -10.62 -5.54 28.26
C LYS A 46 -9.78 -6.49 27.40
N SER A 47 -10.44 -7.44 26.71
CA SER A 47 -9.79 -8.35 25.77
C SER A 47 -9.70 -7.73 24.38
N TYR A 48 -8.55 -7.92 23.72
CA TYR A 48 -8.24 -7.45 22.36
C TYR A 48 -7.53 -8.56 21.58
N LYS A 49 -7.77 -8.62 20.28
CA LYS A 49 -6.91 -9.35 19.36
C LYS A 49 -5.67 -8.51 19.04
N LYS A 50 -4.50 -9.15 18.92
CA LYS A 50 -3.23 -8.46 18.67
C LYS A 50 -3.08 -8.04 17.22
N VAL A 51 -2.57 -6.82 17.02
CA VAL A 51 -2.23 -6.26 15.69
C VAL A 51 -0.73 -6.08 15.59
N TYR A 52 -0.17 -6.56 14.48
CA TYR A 52 1.24 -6.44 14.15
C TYR A 52 1.44 -5.68 12.85
N ALA A 53 2.55 -4.94 12.74
CA ALA A 53 3.05 -4.36 11.50
C ALA A 53 4.25 -5.18 11.01
N PHE A 54 4.34 -5.40 9.69
CA PHE A 54 5.44 -6.15 9.07
C PHE A 54 5.61 -5.77 7.60
N GLN A 55 6.69 -6.24 6.96
CA GLN A 55 7.00 -5.92 5.55
C GLN A 55 7.32 -7.15 4.69
N SER A 56 7.46 -8.33 5.30
CA SER A 56 7.79 -9.59 4.59
C SER A 56 6.61 -10.14 3.79
N ALA A 57 6.88 -11.06 2.87
CA ALA A 57 5.87 -11.74 2.04
C ALA A 57 4.89 -12.58 2.87
N SER A 58 5.37 -13.20 3.92
CA SER A 58 4.56 -13.97 4.88
C SER A 58 4.64 -13.34 6.26
N PHE A 59 3.55 -13.44 7.02
CA PHE A 59 3.55 -13.02 8.41
C PHE A 59 4.41 -13.96 9.24
N ASP A 60 5.38 -13.37 9.94
CA ASP A 60 6.20 -14.03 10.94
C ASP A 60 6.20 -13.17 12.20
N LYS A 61 5.64 -13.70 13.26
CA LYS A 61 5.44 -12.98 14.53
C LYS A 61 6.76 -12.55 15.16
N ASP A 62 7.81 -13.34 15.02
CA ASP A 62 9.11 -13.08 15.65
C ASP A 62 9.84 -11.90 14.97
N ASN A 63 9.49 -11.62 13.71
CA ASN A 63 10.03 -10.54 12.90
C ASN A 63 9.03 -9.37 12.70
N ALA A 64 7.85 -9.44 13.33
CA ALA A 64 6.82 -8.42 13.24
C ALA A 64 6.80 -7.51 14.47
N ILE A 65 6.37 -6.26 14.29
CA ILE A 65 6.28 -5.27 15.37
C ILE A 65 4.85 -5.27 15.90
N PHE A 66 4.69 -5.54 17.21
CA PHE A 66 3.40 -5.37 17.89
C PHE A 66 3.03 -3.89 17.95
N VAL A 67 1.90 -3.51 17.35
CA VAL A 67 1.46 -2.11 17.27
C VAL A 67 0.26 -1.80 18.14
N GLY A 68 -0.45 -2.81 18.65
CA GLY A 68 -1.56 -2.63 19.57
C GLY A 68 -2.61 -3.72 19.50
N GLY A 69 -3.73 -3.49 20.14
CA GLY A 69 -4.87 -4.41 20.18
C GLY A 69 -6.11 -3.82 19.54
N ILE A 70 -6.90 -4.66 18.91
CA ILE A 70 -8.21 -4.29 18.34
C ILE A 70 -9.30 -5.19 18.95
N ARG A 71 -10.46 -4.63 19.18
CA ARG A 71 -11.64 -5.36 19.64
C ARG A 71 -12.90 -4.84 18.97
N GLU A 72 -13.86 -5.70 18.83
CA GLU A 72 -15.21 -5.40 18.33
C GLU A 72 -16.23 -5.72 19.40
N ASN A 73 -17.24 -4.88 19.55
CA ASN A 73 -18.34 -5.12 20.49
C ASN A 73 -19.63 -5.57 19.75
N GLU A 74 -20.65 -5.95 20.51
CA GLU A 74 -21.95 -6.38 19.98
C GLU A 74 -22.68 -5.27 19.21
N GLN A 75 -22.35 -4.00 19.45
CA GLN A 75 -22.88 -2.84 18.76
C GLN A 75 -22.16 -2.56 17.42
N ARG A 76 -21.27 -3.46 16.94
CA ARG A 76 -20.49 -3.33 15.68
C ARG A 76 -19.50 -2.15 15.70
N GLN A 77 -19.06 -1.77 16.89
CA GLN A 77 -18.07 -0.73 17.10
C GLN A 77 -16.69 -1.38 17.27
N ILE A 78 -15.73 -0.90 16.54
CA ILE A 78 -14.35 -1.37 16.55
C ILE A 78 -13.49 -0.35 17.30
N PHE A 79 -12.80 -0.82 18.33
CA PHE A 79 -11.89 -0.02 19.14
C PHE A 79 -10.47 -0.48 18.91
N TYR A 80 -9.57 0.49 18.79
CA TYR A 80 -8.14 0.25 18.72
C TYR A 80 -7.43 0.83 19.93
N LYS A 81 -6.56 0.03 20.53
CA LYS A 81 -5.68 0.42 21.63
C LYS A 81 -4.23 0.32 21.14
N PRO A 82 -3.58 1.44 20.78
CA PRO A 82 -2.16 1.44 20.41
C PRO A 82 -1.29 1.04 21.60
N VAL A 83 -0.04 0.63 21.32
CA VAL A 83 0.96 0.33 22.36
C VAL A 83 1.16 1.54 23.26
N ALA A 84 1.25 2.73 22.66
CA ALA A 84 1.34 4.00 23.39
C ALA A 84 0.08 4.85 23.11
N GLY A 85 -0.60 5.32 24.15
CA GLY A 85 -1.81 6.13 24.03
C GLY A 85 -3.06 5.43 24.60
N GLU A 86 -4.20 6.06 24.47
CA GLU A 86 -5.47 5.58 24.97
C GLU A 86 -6.26 4.81 23.89
N GLU A 87 -7.22 3.98 24.34
CA GLU A 87 -8.18 3.32 23.47
C GLU A 87 -9.07 4.37 22.80
N TYR A 88 -9.35 4.19 21.50
CA TYR A 88 -10.29 5.04 20.78
C TYR A 88 -11.16 4.23 19.81
N LEU A 89 -12.31 4.82 19.45
CA LEU A 89 -13.18 4.28 18.40
C LEU A 89 -12.47 4.40 17.06
N GLN A 90 -12.27 3.27 16.38
CA GLN A 90 -11.67 3.21 15.05
C GLN A 90 -12.76 3.21 13.97
N TYR A 91 -13.81 2.39 14.13
CA TYR A 91 -14.96 2.26 13.23
C TYR A 91 -16.23 2.06 14.02
N ASP A 92 -17.36 2.49 13.42
CA ASP A 92 -18.71 2.17 13.90
C ASP A 92 -19.60 1.75 12.72
N PHE A 93 -19.77 0.46 12.52
CA PHE A 93 -20.60 -0.09 11.45
C PHE A 93 -22.09 -0.19 11.83
N SER A 94 -22.50 0.34 12.98
CA SER A 94 -23.91 0.51 13.35
C SER A 94 -24.54 1.76 12.78
N LEU A 95 -23.72 2.73 12.37
CA LEU A 95 -24.16 4.03 11.87
C LEU A 95 -24.97 3.92 10.58
N SER A 96 -25.79 4.94 10.35
CA SER A 96 -26.62 5.14 9.18
C SER A 96 -26.26 6.44 8.47
N GLU A 97 -26.72 6.61 7.24
CA GLU A 97 -26.58 7.86 6.49
C GLU A 97 -27.14 9.05 7.26
N GLY A 98 -26.35 10.11 7.39
CA GLY A 98 -26.65 11.31 8.14
C GLY A 98 -26.15 11.31 9.58
N ASP A 99 -25.80 10.15 10.15
CA ASP A 99 -25.31 10.07 11.52
C ASP A 99 -23.96 10.77 11.67
N THR A 100 -23.76 11.41 12.84
CA THR A 100 -22.51 12.06 13.20
C THR A 100 -21.85 11.33 14.36
N PHE A 101 -20.53 11.31 14.37
CA PHE A 101 -19.73 10.56 15.36
C PHE A 101 -18.37 11.19 15.61
N ARG A 102 -17.70 10.74 16.66
CA ARG A 102 -16.32 11.09 16.98
C ARG A 102 -15.49 9.82 17.02
N ALA A 103 -14.35 9.83 16.35
CA ALA A 103 -13.45 8.68 16.27
C ALA A 103 -11.99 9.12 16.22
N GLY A 104 -11.08 8.15 16.37
CA GLY A 104 -9.64 8.40 16.33
C GLY A 104 -9.07 8.93 17.65
N PRO A 105 -7.74 9.06 17.72
CA PRO A 105 -7.04 9.50 18.93
C PRO A 105 -7.28 10.96 19.30
N TRP A 106 -7.86 11.74 18.40
CA TRP A 106 -8.21 13.16 18.61
C TRP A 106 -9.70 13.40 18.45
N SER A 107 -10.50 12.49 18.99
CA SER A 107 -11.97 12.55 18.91
C SER A 107 -12.58 13.88 19.42
N GLU A 108 -11.83 14.65 20.20
CA GLU A 108 -12.24 15.98 20.66
C GLU A 108 -12.15 17.07 19.57
N LEU A 109 -11.31 16.87 18.55
CA LEU A 109 -11.00 17.88 17.54
C LEU A 109 -11.97 17.93 16.38
N GLY A 110 -12.77 16.87 16.13
CA GLY A 110 -13.62 16.85 14.97
C GLY A 110 -14.88 16.01 15.09
N LEU A 111 -15.93 16.45 14.38
CA LEU A 111 -17.15 15.72 14.20
C LEU A 111 -17.18 15.18 12.77
N PHE A 112 -17.26 13.87 12.64
CA PHE A 112 -17.39 13.18 11.38
C PHE A 112 -18.86 12.88 11.10
N LYS A 113 -19.20 12.70 9.82
CA LYS A 113 -20.55 12.37 9.38
C LYS A 113 -20.51 11.26 8.34
N VAL A 114 -21.44 10.34 8.44
CA VAL A 114 -21.74 9.37 7.38
C VAL A 114 -22.51 10.09 6.29
N LYS A 115 -21.86 10.42 5.18
CA LYS A 115 -22.49 11.10 4.06
C LYS A 115 -23.43 10.19 3.28
N LYS A 116 -23.01 8.93 3.09
CA LYS A 116 -23.74 7.93 2.33
C LYS A 116 -23.35 6.52 2.75
N VAL A 117 -24.30 5.61 2.69
CA VAL A 117 -24.07 4.17 2.85
C VAL A 117 -24.47 3.47 1.56
N ASP A 118 -23.49 2.96 0.82
CA ASP A 118 -23.67 2.19 -0.41
C ASP A 118 -23.52 0.69 -0.16
N THR A 119 -23.91 -0.11 -1.13
CA THR A 119 -23.62 -1.53 -1.17
C THR A 119 -22.66 -1.83 -2.30
N VAL A 120 -21.57 -2.54 -1.98
CA VAL A 120 -20.52 -2.94 -2.93
C VAL A 120 -20.30 -4.45 -2.88
N VAL A 121 -19.75 -5.01 -3.95
CA VAL A 121 -19.41 -6.43 -4.03
C VAL A 121 -17.91 -6.54 -4.28
N TYR A 122 -17.18 -7.15 -3.34
CA TYR A 122 -15.77 -7.49 -3.48
C TYR A 122 -15.60 -8.99 -3.38
N GLU A 123 -14.93 -9.59 -4.37
CA GLU A 123 -14.68 -11.03 -4.47
C GLU A 123 -15.95 -11.87 -4.21
N GLY A 124 -17.09 -11.42 -4.80
CA GLY A 124 -18.39 -12.08 -4.66
C GLY A 124 -19.13 -11.86 -3.33
N VAL A 125 -18.54 -11.12 -2.40
CA VAL A 125 -19.14 -10.83 -1.09
C VAL A 125 -19.72 -9.42 -1.07
N GLN A 126 -21.02 -9.32 -0.79
CA GLN A 126 -21.72 -8.04 -0.65
C GLN A 126 -21.37 -7.40 0.71
N ARG A 127 -21.01 -6.10 0.69
CA ARG A 127 -20.60 -5.33 1.87
C ARG A 127 -21.20 -3.94 1.85
N ARG A 128 -21.39 -3.36 3.03
CA ARG A 128 -21.74 -1.93 3.13
C ARG A 128 -20.47 -1.08 2.99
N LEU A 129 -20.57 0.01 2.25
CA LEU A 129 -19.53 1.01 2.05
C LEU A 129 -20.02 2.34 2.63
N PHE A 130 -19.31 2.85 3.64
CA PHE A 130 -19.65 4.10 4.33
C PHE A 130 -18.73 5.21 3.83
N ASN A 131 -19.31 6.22 3.22
CA ASN A 131 -18.58 7.41 2.81
C ASN A 131 -18.52 8.39 3.99
N ILE A 132 -17.34 8.62 4.53
CA ILE A 132 -17.13 9.47 5.71
C ILE A 132 -16.60 10.82 5.28
N VAL A 133 -17.22 11.89 5.82
CA VAL A 133 -16.81 13.26 5.62
C VAL A 133 -16.54 13.94 6.96
N TYR A 134 -15.72 14.98 6.91
CA TYR A 134 -15.44 15.88 8.01
C TYR A 134 -16.03 17.26 7.66
N GLU A 135 -16.82 17.84 8.54
CA GLU A 135 -17.40 19.16 8.35
C GLU A 135 -16.47 20.25 8.87
N VAL A 136 -16.00 21.13 7.98
CA VAL A 136 -15.19 22.31 8.31
C VAL A 136 -15.83 23.55 7.69
N ALA A 137 -16.19 24.54 8.49
CA ALA A 137 -16.68 25.85 8.03
C ALA A 137 -17.77 25.77 6.95
N ASN A 138 -18.75 24.87 7.11
CA ASN A 138 -19.84 24.58 6.16
C ASN A 138 -19.41 23.88 4.86
N HIS A 139 -18.22 23.29 4.80
CA HIS A 139 -17.77 22.44 3.71
C HIS A 139 -17.56 21.01 4.21
N GLU A 140 -18.02 20.04 3.42
CA GLU A 140 -17.75 18.62 3.67
C GLU A 140 -16.48 18.21 2.95
N LYS A 141 -15.46 17.78 3.70
CA LYS A 141 -14.21 17.21 3.15
C LYS A 141 -14.29 15.69 3.25
N PRO A 142 -14.16 14.93 2.15
CA PRO A 142 -14.04 13.47 2.21
C PRO A 142 -12.85 13.06 3.06
N VAL A 143 -13.03 12.06 3.93
CA VAL A 143 -11.97 11.60 4.83
C VAL A 143 -11.58 10.16 4.52
N ALA A 144 -12.54 9.26 4.44
CA ALA A 144 -12.31 7.83 4.24
C ALA A 144 -13.56 7.13 3.70
N CYS A 145 -13.36 5.96 3.11
CA CYS A 145 -14.43 5.02 2.83
C CYS A 145 -14.26 3.80 3.73
N TRP A 146 -15.21 3.56 4.64
CA TRP A 146 -15.19 2.35 5.45
C TRP A 146 -15.89 1.21 4.72
N ILE A 147 -15.28 0.03 4.77
CA ILE A 147 -15.77 -1.19 4.13
C ILE A 147 -16.07 -2.21 5.23
N GLU A 148 -17.34 -2.60 5.35
CA GLU A 148 -17.79 -3.56 6.37
C GLU A 148 -16.98 -4.85 6.33
N GLY A 149 -16.44 -5.26 7.49
CA GLY A 149 -15.64 -6.47 7.67
C GLY A 149 -14.23 -6.41 7.07
N ILE A 150 -13.77 -5.20 6.62
CA ILE A 150 -12.41 -4.99 6.11
C ILE A 150 -11.72 -3.83 6.83
N GLY A 151 -12.40 -2.71 7.05
CA GLY A 151 -11.83 -1.48 7.60
C GLY A 151 -12.00 -0.32 6.65
N THR A 152 -10.91 0.19 6.03
CA THR A 152 -11.02 1.26 5.04
C THR A 152 -10.33 0.93 3.74
N ASN A 153 -10.61 1.77 2.72
CA ASN A 153 -9.83 1.80 1.49
C ASN A 153 -8.36 2.25 1.68
N GLU A 154 -7.93 2.49 2.92
CA GLU A 154 -6.54 2.84 3.29
C GLU A 154 -5.90 1.80 4.21
N GLY A 155 -6.64 0.77 4.61
CA GLY A 155 -6.17 -0.33 5.46
C GLY A 155 -6.91 -0.47 6.78
N LEU A 156 -6.33 -1.23 7.73
CA LEU A 156 -6.91 -1.49 9.03
C LEU A 156 -6.84 -0.28 9.96
N LEU A 157 -5.70 0.41 9.99
CA LEU A 157 -5.43 1.51 10.90
C LEU A 157 -5.35 2.81 10.11
N ILE A 158 -6.41 3.61 10.15
CA ILE A 158 -6.46 4.89 9.46
C ILE A 158 -5.53 5.89 10.15
N GLY A 159 -4.80 6.64 9.34
CA GLY A 159 -4.12 7.84 9.79
C GLY A 159 -5.07 9.04 9.90
N TRP A 160 -6.01 9.05 10.85
CA TRP A 160 -6.95 10.16 11.08
C TRP A 160 -6.30 11.54 11.08
N HIS A 161 -5.03 11.59 11.51
CA HIS A 161 -4.27 12.84 11.62
C HIS A 161 -3.95 13.48 10.28
N ALA A 162 -3.53 12.69 9.31
CA ALA A 162 -3.10 13.21 8.01
C ALA A 162 -4.25 13.87 7.24
N ARG A 163 -5.47 13.41 7.49
CA ARG A 163 -6.68 13.92 6.82
C ARG A 163 -7.23 15.19 7.45
N MET A 164 -6.95 15.44 8.72
CA MET A 164 -7.40 16.66 9.43
C MET A 164 -6.35 17.78 9.36
N ALA A 165 -5.07 17.43 9.34
CA ALA A 165 -4.00 18.39 9.10
C ALA A 165 -3.90 18.59 7.60
N GLU A 166 -4.13 19.77 7.09
CA GLU A 166 -3.91 20.14 5.68
C GLU A 166 -2.41 20.09 5.35
N ILE A 167 -1.86 18.86 5.28
CA ILE A 167 -0.47 18.62 4.87
C ILE A 167 -0.47 18.48 3.36
N ASP A 168 0.07 19.44 2.66
CA ASP A 168 0.22 19.39 1.21
C ASP A 168 1.72 19.23 0.85
N PRO A 169 2.09 18.23 0.03
CA PRO A 169 1.25 17.20 -0.53
C PRO A 169 0.98 16.03 0.43
N GLU A 170 -0.29 15.63 0.56
CA GLU A 170 -0.68 14.47 1.36
C GLU A 170 -0.10 13.18 0.78
N PRO A 171 0.42 12.26 1.63
CA PRO A 171 0.80 10.95 1.14
C PRO A 171 -0.43 10.20 0.61
N ILE A 172 -0.30 9.61 -0.57
CA ILE A 172 -1.34 8.74 -1.11
C ILE A 172 -1.20 7.39 -0.41
N VAL A 173 -2.24 7.00 0.29
CA VAL A 173 -2.32 5.72 1.02
C VAL A 173 -3.56 4.98 0.54
N HIS A 174 -3.42 3.72 0.17
CA HIS A 174 -4.58 2.89 -0.16
C HIS A 174 -4.37 1.42 0.15
N LEU A 175 -5.47 0.75 0.46
CA LEU A 175 -5.52 -0.67 0.69
C LEU A 175 -5.39 -1.40 -0.65
N ARG A 176 -4.25 -2.05 -0.87
CA ARG A 176 -4.01 -2.88 -2.06
C ARG A 176 -4.82 -4.17 -2.02
N CYS A 177 -4.72 -4.88 -0.89
CA CYS A 177 -5.40 -6.14 -0.68
C CYS A 177 -5.78 -6.33 0.79
N TYR A 178 -6.85 -7.12 0.99
CA TYR A 178 -7.18 -7.73 2.28
C TYR A 178 -7.28 -9.25 2.10
N GLU A 179 -6.56 -9.98 2.93
CA GLU A 179 -6.51 -11.44 2.96
C GLU A 179 -7.06 -11.97 4.28
N TYR A 180 -7.84 -13.04 4.22
CA TYR A 180 -8.34 -13.77 5.37
C TYR A 180 -7.96 -15.24 5.23
N ASP A 181 -7.18 -15.77 6.17
CA ASP A 181 -6.62 -17.13 6.16
C ASP A 181 -5.97 -17.51 4.81
N GLY A 182 -5.21 -16.56 4.24
CA GLY A 182 -4.52 -16.74 2.97
C GLY A 182 -5.39 -16.59 1.72
N VAL A 183 -6.67 -16.28 1.87
CA VAL A 183 -7.58 -16.03 0.74
C VAL A 183 -7.78 -14.52 0.57
N CYS A 184 -7.48 -14.01 -0.62
CA CYS A 184 -7.73 -12.61 -0.95
C CYS A 184 -9.24 -12.35 -1.02
N SER A 185 -9.74 -11.49 -0.15
CA SER A 185 -11.16 -11.13 -0.01
C SER A 185 -11.45 -9.68 -0.43
N TYR A 186 -10.43 -8.92 -0.79
CA TYR A 186 -10.51 -7.59 -1.38
C TYR A 186 -9.23 -7.29 -2.14
N ARG A 187 -9.39 -6.67 -3.29
CA ARG A 187 -8.28 -6.19 -4.13
C ARG A 187 -8.67 -4.88 -4.78
N ASP A 188 -7.78 -3.89 -4.73
CA ASP A 188 -7.98 -2.63 -5.42
C ASP A 188 -7.28 -2.64 -6.77
N TYR A 189 -8.06 -2.70 -7.83
CA TYR A 189 -7.59 -2.69 -9.22
C TYR A 189 -7.42 -1.26 -9.79
N SER A 190 -7.74 -0.22 -9.02
CA SER A 190 -7.68 1.16 -9.53
C SER A 190 -6.26 1.67 -9.77
N PHE A 191 -5.27 1.07 -9.12
CA PHE A 191 -3.86 1.43 -9.23
C PHE A 191 -3.06 0.54 -10.19
N ASP A 192 -3.45 -0.72 -10.31
CA ASP A 192 -2.83 -1.70 -11.19
C ASP A 192 -3.85 -2.76 -11.53
N GLU A 193 -4.39 -2.70 -12.75
CA GLU A 193 -5.40 -3.67 -13.25
C GLU A 193 -4.85 -5.11 -13.32
N ASN A 194 -3.53 -5.28 -13.27
CA ASN A 194 -2.85 -6.58 -13.37
C ASN A 194 -2.35 -7.11 -12.01
N ILE A 195 -2.83 -6.56 -10.89
CA ILE A 195 -2.47 -7.07 -9.56
C ILE A 195 -2.90 -8.54 -9.44
N THR A 196 -1.93 -9.45 -9.53
CA THR A 196 -2.15 -10.87 -9.27
C THR A 196 -1.91 -11.23 -7.82
N ASP A 197 -0.93 -10.58 -7.19
CA ASP A 197 -0.48 -10.87 -5.84
C ASP A 197 -0.67 -9.69 -4.89
N CYS A 198 -1.11 -9.97 -3.68
CA CYS A 198 -1.24 -8.98 -2.62
C CYS A 198 0.12 -8.45 -2.13
N TYR A 199 1.17 -9.23 -2.29
CA TYR A 199 2.52 -8.87 -1.94
C TYR A 199 3.42 -8.84 -3.17
N THR A 200 4.02 -7.69 -3.43
CA THR A 200 5.12 -7.58 -4.38
C THR A 200 6.35 -7.17 -3.57
N PRO A 201 7.40 -8.01 -3.48
CA PRO A 201 8.59 -7.64 -2.75
C PRO A 201 9.20 -6.35 -3.34
N LEU A 202 9.63 -5.44 -2.47
CA LEU A 202 10.50 -4.32 -2.84
C LEU A 202 11.92 -4.86 -3.15
N SER A 203 12.02 -5.92 -3.94
CA SER A 203 13.27 -6.30 -4.53
C SER A 203 13.57 -5.25 -5.60
N GLY A 204 14.68 -4.55 -5.46
CA GLY A 204 15.10 -3.43 -6.31
C GLY A 204 15.30 -3.73 -7.80
N LEU A 205 14.67 -4.75 -8.31
CA LEU A 205 14.57 -5.16 -9.68
C LEU A 205 13.11 -5.58 -9.95
N ARG A 206 12.18 -4.62 -9.98
CA ARG A 206 11.01 -4.84 -10.81
C ARG A 206 11.52 -4.88 -12.25
N ASP A 207 11.57 -6.05 -12.84
CA ASP A 207 11.44 -6.15 -14.27
C ASP A 207 10.08 -5.51 -14.60
N VAL A 208 10.10 -4.27 -15.06
CA VAL A 208 8.92 -3.61 -15.66
C VAL A 208 8.72 -4.27 -17.02
N GLU A 209 8.45 -5.57 -17.02
CA GLU A 209 8.20 -6.33 -18.24
C GLU A 209 6.79 -6.13 -18.79
N THR A 210 5.90 -5.39 -18.11
CA THR A 210 4.48 -5.46 -18.44
C THR A 210 3.90 -4.24 -19.17
N MET A 211 4.60 -3.14 -19.40
CA MET A 211 4.03 -2.02 -20.18
C MET A 211 4.98 -1.28 -21.12
N THR A 212 6.23 -1.64 -21.17
CA THR A 212 7.14 -1.07 -22.17
C THR A 212 7.97 -2.21 -22.78
N ASN A 213 7.90 -2.38 -24.09
CA ASN A 213 8.81 -3.28 -24.78
C ASN A 213 10.21 -2.71 -24.66
N LEU A 214 10.91 -3.03 -23.55
CA LEU A 214 12.33 -2.74 -23.37
C LEU A 214 13.14 -3.97 -23.75
N GLU A 215 13.77 -3.90 -24.89
CA GLU A 215 14.71 -4.91 -25.35
C GLU A 215 16.13 -4.42 -25.11
N VAL A 216 16.94 -5.25 -24.48
CA VAL A 216 18.35 -4.98 -24.21
C VAL A 216 19.17 -6.19 -24.65
N TYR A 217 19.95 -6.02 -25.70
CA TYR A 217 20.69 -7.10 -26.32
C TYR A 217 22.03 -6.65 -26.94
N PRO A 218 23.00 -7.61 -27.05
CA PRO A 218 22.99 -8.94 -26.45
C PRO A 218 23.20 -8.88 -24.94
N ASN A 219 22.55 -9.78 -24.21
CA ASN A 219 22.80 -9.97 -22.77
C ASN A 219 22.84 -11.48 -22.49
N PRO A 220 24.01 -12.07 -22.20
CA PRO A 220 25.32 -11.43 -21.93
C PRO A 220 25.97 -10.74 -23.14
N THR A 221 26.75 -9.67 -22.85
CA THR A 221 27.43 -8.88 -23.86
C THR A 221 28.96 -9.00 -23.78
N ASN A 222 29.66 -8.84 -24.94
CA ASN A 222 31.11 -8.70 -25.02
C ASN A 222 31.56 -7.24 -25.04
N GLY A 223 30.64 -6.29 -24.87
CA GLY A 223 30.95 -4.84 -24.82
C GLY A 223 29.75 -4.01 -25.30
N LEU A 224 29.46 -4.03 -26.58
CA LEU A 224 28.37 -3.20 -27.13
C LEU A 224 27.00 -3.77 -26.75
N LEU A 225 26.15 -2.91 -26.20
CA LEU A 225 24.79 -3.21 -25.79
C LEU A 225 23.84 -2.30 -26.55
N SER A 226 22.84 -2.88 -27.20
CA SER A 226 21.75 -2.16 -27.87
C SER A 226 20.50 -2.18 -27.01
N ILE A 227 19.79 -1.05 -27.01
CA ILE A 227 18.60 -0.81 -26.17
C ILE A 227 17.51 -0.29 -27.08
N ASN A 228 16.38 -0.98 -27.15
CA ASN A 228 15.16 -0.53 -27.80
C ASN A 228 14.06 -0.39 -26.74
N SER A 229 13.37 0.74 -26.73
CA SER A 229 12.28 1.03 -25.80
C SER A 229 11.08 1.58 -26.54
N SER A 230 9.89 1.22 -26.10
CA SER A 230 8.64 1.83 -26.58
C SER A 230 8.42 3.23 -26.01
N VAL A 231 9.20 3.65 -25.01
CA VAL A 231 9.15 4.96 -24.36
C VAL A 231 10.43 5.73 -24.55
N TYR A 232 10.33 7.05 -24.50
CA TYR A 232 11.44 7.96 -24.70
C TYR A 232 12.44 7.91 -23.53
N ILE A 233 13.72 7.63 -23.83
CA ILE A 233 14.81 7.56 -22.86
C ILE A 233 15.48 8.93 -22.75
N LYS A 234 15.53 9.49 -21.55
CA LYS A 234 16.18 10.78 -21.24
C LYS A 234 17.64 10.61 -20.83
N GLN A 235 17.92 9.58 -20.04
CA GLN A 235 19.23 9.29 -19.49
C GLN A 235 19.44 7.80 -19.35
N LEU A 236 20.69 7.37 -19.53
CA LEU A 236 21.16 6.01 -19.33
C LEU A 236 22.32 6.04 -18.35
N SER A 237 22.23 5.23 -17.30
CA SER A 237 23.32 5.03 -16.34
C SER A 237 23.65 3.56 -16.19
N VAL A 238 24.90 3.23 -15.98
CA VAL A 238 25.37 1.86 -15.71
C VAL A 238 26.07 1.85 -14.35
N PHE A 239 25.65 0.96 -13.47
CA PHE A 239 26.22 0.80 -12.14
C PHE A 239 26.87 -0.57 -12.02
N ASN A 240 27.98 -0.66 -11.29
CA ASN A 240 28.56 -1.94 -10.91
C ASN A 240 27.80 -2.58 -9.73
N PHE A 241 28.18 -3.79 -9.35
CA PHE A 241 27.55 -4.54 -8.26
C PHE A 241 27.63 -3.82 -6.89
N PHE A 242 28.61 -2.92 -6.70
CA PHE A 242 28.77 -2.14 -5.47
C PHE A 242 27.95 -0.83 -5.49
N GLY A 243 27.17 -0.58 -6.55
CA GLY A 243 26.38 0.64 -6.71
C GLY A 243 27.17 1.86 -7.21
N ALA A 244 28.44 1.68 -7.59
CA ALA A 244 29.21 2.76 -8.19
C ALA A 244 28.76 2.99 -9.65
N LYS A 245 28.49 4.26 -10.00
CA LYS A 245 28.11 4.66 -11.36
C LYS A 245 29.33 4.62 -12.28
N MET A 246 29.31 3.76 -13.26
CA MET A 246 30.39 3.51 -14.21
C MET A 246 30.22 4.33 -15.51
N ILE A 247 28.97 4.48 -15.97
CA ILE A 247 28.62 5.20 -17.19
C ILE A 247 27.39 6.05 -16.89
N ASP A 248 27.35 7.26 -17.44
CA ASP A 248 26.21 8.18 -17.33
C ASP A 248 26.09 9.01 -18.60
N VAL A 249 25.04 8.79 -19.39
CA VAL A 249 24.85 9.39 -20.71
C VAL A 249 23.44 9.94 -20.85
N LYS A 250 23.32 11.18 -21.28
CA LYS A 250 22.03 11.74 -21.69
C LYS A 250 21.64 11.18 -23.04
N ILE A 251 20.47 10.60 -23.10
CA ILE A 251 19.85 10.06 -24.31
C ILE A 251 18.62 10.92 -24.60
N SER A 252 18.24 11.00 -25.86
CA SER A 252 17.02 11.70 -26.28
C SER A 252 16.41 10.92 -27.43
N SER A 253 16.12 9.63 -27.18
CA SER A 253 15.65 8.70 -28.20
C SER A 253 14.99 7.48 -27.53
N CYS A 254 14.13 6.77 -28.28
CA CYS A 254 13.63 5.45 -27.91
C CYS A 254 14.67 4.33 -28.14
N ASN A 255 15.73 4.61 -28.89
CA ASN A 255 16.81 3.66 -29.18
C ASN A 255 18.13 4.23 -28.69
N ALA A 256 18.94 3.39 -28.05
CA ALA A 256 20.26 3.77 -27.56
C ALA A 256 21.25 2.62 -27.72
N SER A 257 22.54 2.94 -27.66
CA SER A 257 23.59 1.95 -27.51
C SER A 257 24.60 2.43 -26.48
N VAL A 258 25.17 1.52 -25.74
CA VAL A 258 26.22 1.79 -24.77
C VAL A 258 27.35 0.78 -24.90
N ASP A 259 28.58 1.27 -24.87
CA ASP A 259 29.78 0.43 -24.92
C ASP A 259 30.31 0.18 -23.52
N LEU A 260 30.29 -1.10 -23.14
CA LEU A 260 30.78 -1.61 -21.86
C LEU A 260 32.17 -2.27 -22.01
N SER A 261 32.81 -2.18 -23.19
CA SER A 261 34.10 -2.88 -23.47
C SER A 261 35.23 -2.44 -22.54
N GLY A 262 35.16 -1.20 -22.04
CA GLY A 262 36.10 -0.65 -21.06
C GLY A 262 35.85 -1.08 -19.60
N LEU A 263 34.80 -1.87 -19.33
CA LEU A 263 34.48 -2.37 -18.00
C LEU A 263 34.97 -3.82 -17.84
N ASP A 264 35.23 -4.22 -16.60
CA ASP A 264 35.59 -5.60 -16.27
C ASP A 264 34.44 -6.57 -16.51
N ASN A 265 34.77 -7.87 -16.66
CA ASN A 265 33.75 -8.90 -16.72
C ASN A 265 32.97 -8.97 -15.40
N GLY A 266 31.67 -9.00 -15.47
CA GLY A 266 30.87 -9.00 -14.24
C GLY A 266 29.40 -8.65 -14.44
N LEU A 267 28.75 -8.43 -13.30
CA LEU A 267 27.35 -8.03 -13.22
C LEU A 267 27.25 -6.52 -13.12
N TYR A 268 26.38 -5.94 -13.93
CA TYR A 268 26.04 -4.51 -13.96
C TYR A 268 24.54 -4.29 -13.94
N ILE A 269 24.13 -3.12 -13.48
CA ILE A 269 22.76 -2.65 -13.53
C ILE A 269 22.69 -1.49 -14.52
N LEU A 270 21.94 -1.70 -15.59
CA LEU A 270 21.53 -0.64 -16.50
C LEU A 270 20.30 0.07 -15.92
N GLU A 271 20.37 1.38 -15.78
CA GLU A 271 19.27 2.24 -15.35
C GLU A 271 18.92 3.23 -16.46
N LEU A 272 17.65 3.29 -16.84
CA LEU A 272 17.11 4.16 -17.87
C LEU A 272 16.08 5.09 -17.23
N HIS A 273 16.29 6.39 -17.36
CA HIS A 273 15.30 7.41 -17.01
C HIS A 273 14.45 7.72 -18.24
N THR A 274 13.14 7.50 -18.12
CA THR A 274 12.17 7.70 -19.20
C THR A 274 11.08 8.69 -18.79
N ASP A 275 10.18 9.02 -19.72
CA ASP A 275 8.99 9.83 -19.39
C ASP A 275 8.01 9.09 -18.46
N SER A 276 8.06 7.76 -18.44
CA SER A 276 7.18 6.89 -17.63
C SER A 276 7.83 6.47 -16.30
N GLY A 277 9.04 6.93 -15.97
CA GLY A 277 9.78 6.57 -14.75
C GLY A 277 11.13 5.94 -15.03
N ILE A 278 11.70 5.30 -13.98
CA ILE A 278 13.02 4.67 -14.03
C ILE A 278 12.86 3.17 -14.30
N MET A 279 13.58 2.68 -15.32
CA MET A 279 13.64 1.27 -15.67
C MET A 279 15.03 0.73 -15.36
N ARG A 280 15.11 -0.50 -14.84
CA ARG A 280 16.39 -1.16 -14.53
C ARG A 280 16.45 -2.54 -15.18
N LYS A 281 17.62 -2.88 -15.71
CA LYS A 281 17.90 -4.19 -16.31
C LYS A 281 19.25 -4.71 -15.84
N LYS A 282 19.29 -5.99 -15.50
CA LYS A 282 20.54 -6.69 -15.17
C LYS A 282 21.31 -7.02 -16.45
N ILE A 283 22.59 -6.66 -16.51
CA ILE A 283 23.50 -6.90 -17.62
C ILE A 283 24.67 -7.77 -17.16
N ILE A 284 25.02 -8.75 -17.96
CA ILE A 284 26.21 -9.59 -17.77
C ILE A 284 27.24 -9.23 -18.84
N ARG A 285 28.39 -8.70 -18.41
CA ARG A 285 29.58 -8.44 -19.24
C ARG A 285 30.47 -9.67 -19.16
N LYS A 286 30.84 -10.25 -20.32
CA LYS A 286 31.74 -11.38 -20.48
C LYS A 286 33.10 -10.97 -20.98
#